data_d0a149d12435ae88f3c10ce8920df6d3
#
_entry.id   d0a149d12435ae88f3c10ce8920df6d3
#
_cell.length_a   1.000
_cell.length_b   1.000
_cell.length_c   1.000
_cell.angle_alpha   90.00
_cell.angle_beta   90.00
_cell.angle_gamma   90.00
#
_symmetry.space_group_name_H-M   'P 1'
#
loop_
_entity.id
_entity.type
_entity.pdbx_description
1 polymer ?
#
loop_
_entity_poly.entity_id
_entity_poly.type
_entity_poly.pdbx_seq_one_letter_code
_entity_poly.pdbx_strand_id
1 'polypeptide(L)'
;MTQRQHLITLAETLATHQGVTHYAISMRALGKGDFFKKMIERGTDCRTRTAERLMQWFSDNWDEGLTWPAHIERPAPTEEKTT
;
A
#
# COMPACT_ATOMS: atom_id res chain seq x y z
N MET A 1 -0.81 -6.55 15.20
CA MET A 1 -0.35 -5.57 14.23
C MET A 1 -1.52 -4.70 13.79
N THR A 2 -1.31 -3.41 13.66
CA THR A 2 -2.40 -2.50 13.28
C THR A 2 -2.48 -2.38 11.76
N GLN A 3 -3.64 -1.89 11.29
CA GLN A 3 -3.81 -1.64 9.86
C GLN A 3 -2.78 -0.65 9.33
N ARG A 4 -2.43 0.34 10.15
CA ARG A 4 -1.39 1.31 9.81
C ARG A 4 -0.06 0.59 9.52
N GLN A 5 0.32 -0.33 10.39
CA GLN A 5 1.56 -1.07 10.21
C GLN A 5 1.53 -1.94 8.97
N HIS A 6 0.38 -2.54 8.68
CA HIS A 6 0.22 -3.33 7.45
C HIS A 6 0.47 -2.46 6.21
N LEU A 7 -0.12 -1.27 6.19
CA LEU A 7 0.04 -0.36 5.05
C LEU A 7 1.49 0.08 4.89
N ILE A 8 2.16 0.40 5.99
CA ILE A 8 3.55 0.79 5.96
C ILE A 8 4.42 -0.36 5.45
N THR A 9 4.16 -1.57 5.93
CA THR A 9 4.91 -2.75 5.49
C THR A 9 4.76 -2.98 3.99
N LEU A 10 3.52 -2.87 3.49
CA LEU A 10 3.27 -3.05 2.07
C LEU A 10 3.98 -1.97 1.25
N ALA A 11 3.91 -0.72 1.71
CA ALA A 11 4.55 0.38 1.02
C ALA A 11 6.07 0.20 0.97
N GLU A 12 6.66 -0.17 2.08
CA GLU A 12 8.11 -0.37 2.14
C GLU A 12 8.56 -1.55 1.29
N THR A 13 7.80 -2.63 1.35
CA THR A 13 8.13 -3.83 0.58
C THR A 13 8.10 -3.53 -0.92
N LEU A 14 7.04 -2.89 -1.37
CA LEU A 14 6.89 -2.57 -2.78
C LEU A 14 7.91 -1.53 -3.23
N ALA A 15 8.13 -0.50 -2.41
CA ALA A 15 9.09 0.55 -2.73
C ALA A 15 10.50 -0.02 -2.86
N THR A 16 10.90 -0.89 -1.93
CA THR A 16 12.21 -1.52 -1.98
C THR A 16 12.36 -2.39 -3.22
N HIS A 17 11.32 -3.15 -3.54
CA HIS A 17 11.36 -4.01 -4.73
C HIS A 17 11.50 -3.20 -6.02
N GLN A 18 10.80 -2.07 -6.11
CA GLN A 18 10.82 -1.23 -7.30
C GLN A 18 11.97 -0.22 -7.30
N GLY A 19 12.70 -0.11 -6.18
CA GLY A 19 13.78 0.86 -6.09
C GLY A 19 13.30 2.30 -6.03
N VAL A 20 12.12 2.53 -5.45
CA VAL A 20 11.55 3.87 -5.32
C VAL A 20 11.29 4.18 -3.85
N THR A 21 10.79 5.39 -3.58
CA THR A 21 10.54 5.84 -2.21
C THR A 21 9.07 5.69 -1.84
N HIS A 22 8.77 5.81 -0.54
CA HIS A 22 7.39 5.88 -0.06
C HIS A 22 6.63 7.00 -0.77
N TYR A 23 7.33 8.10 -1.04
CA TYR A 23 6.74 9.23 -1.74
C TYR A 23 6.17 8.80 -3.09
N ALA A 24 6.96 8.05 -3.86
CA ALA A 24 6.52 7.58 -5.18
C ALA A 24 5.31 6.66 -5.06
N ILE A 25 5.32 5.73 -4.09
CA ILE A 25 4.20 4.83 -3.87
C ILE A 25 2.94 5.63 -3.48
N SER A 26 3.11 6.59 -2.57
CA SER A 26 2.00 7.43 -2.12
C SER A 26 1.40 8.23 -3.26
N MET A 27 2.24 8.78 -4.13
CA MET A 27 1.77 9.53 -5.30
C MET A 27 0.95 8.66 -6.24
N ARG A 28 1.41 7.43 -6.48
CA ARG A 28 0.70 6.53 -7.38
C ARG A 28 -0.64 6.08 -6.80
N ALA A 29 -0.67 5.82 -5.50
CA ALA A 29 -1.85 5.27 -4.86
C ALA A 29 -2.91 6.33 -4.55
N LEU A 30 -2.49 7.50 -4.09
CA LEU A 30 -3.40 8.52 -3.57
C LEU A 30 -3.25 9.88 -4.24
N GLY A 31 -2.22 10.09 -5.03
CA GLY A 31 -1.93 11.41 -5.57
C GLY A 31 -1.35 12.38 -4.56
N LYS A 32 -0.91 11.88 -3.39
CA LYS A 32 -0.32 12.69 -2.33
C LYS A 32 1.02 12.08 -1.96
N GLY A 33 2.10 12.86 -2.07
CA GLY A 33 3.42 12.31 -1.89
C GLY A 33 3.83 12.03 -0.47
N ASP A 34 3.25 12.73 0.51
CA ASP A 34 3.73 12.66 1.89
C ASP A 34 2.85 11.81 2.80
N PHE A 35 1.91 11.04 2.24
CA PHE A 35 0.97 10.27 3.06
C PHE A 35 1.69 9.29 4.00
N PHE A 36 2.54 8.43 3.42
CA PHE A 36 3.24 7.42 4.23
C PHE A 36 4.28 8.07 5.14
N LYS A 37 4.93 9.12 4.67
CA LYS A 37 5.90 9.84 5.50
C LYS A 37 5.23 10.37 6.77
N LYS A 38 4.07 11.00 6.63
CA LYS A 38 3.35 11.52 7.79
C LYS A 38 2.90 10.39 8.71
N MET A 39 2.44 9.29 8.12
CA MET A 39 1.99 8.14 8.90
C MET A 39 3.14 7.58 9.73
N ILE A 40 4.31 7.46 9.14
CA ILE A 40 5.48 6.91 9.82
C ILE A 40 6.00 7.86 10.88
N GLU A 41 6.18 9.14 10.53
CA GLU A 41 6.82 10.11 11.42
C GLU A 41 5.92 10.56 12.56
N ARG A 42 4.63 10.74 12.29
CA ARG A 42 3.69 11.27 13.27
C ARG A 42 2.87 10.20 13.95
N GLY A 43 2.96 8.96 13.48
CA GLY A 43 2.17 7.89 14.04
C GLY A 43 0.68 8.04 13.78
N THR A 44 0.31 8.87 12.80
CA THR A 44 -1.10 9.06 12.48
C THR A 44 -1.66 7.81 11.82
N ASP A 45 -2.95 7.58 12.04
CA ASP A 45 -3.66 6.50 11.39
C ASP A 45 -4.47 7.05 10.23
N CYS A 46 -5.04 6.18 9.43
CA CYS A 46 -5.87 6.62 8.32
C CYS A 46 -7.30 6.15 8.54
N ARG A 47 -8.22 6.81 7.81
CA ARG A 47 -9.62 6.42 7.87
C ARG A 47 -9.80 5.05 7.23
N THR A 48 -10.81 4.32 7.70
CA THR A 48 -11.08 2.97 7.20
C THR A 48 -11.23 2.95 5.68
N ARG A 49 -11.96 3.91 5.13
CA ARG A 49 -12.15 3.97 3.67
C ARG A 49 -10.82 4.15 2.93
N THR A 50 -9.95 5.04 3.45
CA THR A 50 -8.64 5.26 2.84
C THR A 50 -7.79 4.00 2.95
N ALA A 51 -7.84 3.34 4.10
CA ALA A 51 -7.10 2.11 4.31
C ALA A 51 -7.55 1.01 3.35
N GLU A 52 -8.85 0.86 3.17
CA GLU A 52 -9.39 -0.13 2.25
C GLU A 52 -8.99 0.17 0.81
N ARG A 53 -9.01 1.45 0.44
CA ARG A 53 -8.60 1.87 -0.89
C ARG A 53 -7.13 1.55 -1.13
N LEU A 54 -6.28 1.81 -0.13
CA LEU A 54 -4.86 1.52 -0.24
C LEU A 54 -4.59 0.03 -0.33
N MET A 55 -5.27 -0.76 0.50
CA MET A 55 -5.12 -2.21 0.46
C MET A 55 -5.49 -2.75 -0.92
N GLN A 56 -6.58 -2.26 -1.48
CA GLN A 56 -7.01 -2.68 -2.80
C GLN A 56 -6.01 -2.24 -3.87
N TRP A 57 -5.49 -1.02 -3.74
CA TRP A 57 -4.47 -0.54 -4.68
C TRP A 57 -3.23 -1.42 -4.64
N PHE A 58 -2.75 -1.75 -3.45
CA PHE A 58 -1.59 -2.63 -3.33
C PHE A 58 -1.87 -4.00 -3.95
N SER A 59 -3.05 -4.55 -3.70
CA SER A 59 -3.40 -5.84 -4.26
C SER A 59 -3.44 -5.81 -5.79
N ASP A 60 -4.01 -4.74 -6.35
CA ASP A 60 -4.16 -4.61 -7.79
C ASP A 60 -2.82 -4.32 -8.50
N ASN A 61 -1.89 -3.69 -7.80
CA ASN A 61 -0.64 -3.22 -8.38
C ASN A 61 0.59 -3.94 -7.86
N TRP A 62 0.41 -5.05 -7.16
CA TRP A 62 1.53 -5.81 -6.61
C TRP A 62 2.28 -6.52 -7.74
N ASP A 63 3.61 -6.42 -7.71
CA ASP A 63 4.42 -7.04 -8.75
C ASP A 63 4.38 -8.56 -8.66
N GLU A 64 4.36 -9.23 -9.81
CA GLU A 64 4.24 -10.69 -9.87
C GLU A 64 5.37 -11.39 -9.14
N GLY A 65 6.58 -10.89 -9.28
CA GLY A 65 7.75 -11.53 -8.68
C GLY A 65 7.94 -11.24 -7.21
N LEU A 66 7.03 -10.47 -6.62
CA LEU A 66 7.16 -10.03 -5.23
C LEU A 66 6.15 -10.75 -4.37
N THR A 67 6.65 -11.45 -3.33
CA THR A 67 5.78 -12.18 -2.42
C THR A 67 4.99 -11.23 -1.53
N TRP A 68 3.68 -11.42 -1.49
CA TRP A 68 2.83 -10.67 -0.56
C TRP A 68 3.11 -11.15 0.87
N PRO A 69 3.26 -10.24 1.84
CA PRO A 69 3.52 -10.66 3.23
C PRO A 69 2.41 -11.57 3.76
N ALA A 70 2.80 -12.73 4.26
CA ALA A 70 1.85 -13.77 4.64
C ALA A 70 0.95 -13.36 5.82
N HIS A 71 1.42 -12.46 6.68
CA HIS A 71 0.67 -12.04 7.84
C HIS A 71 -0.35 -10.94 7.55
N ILE A 72 -0.43 -10.49 6.30
CA ILE A 72 -1.36 -9.44 5.89
C ILE A 72 -2.34 -10.05 4.90
N GLU A 73 -3.63 -9.93 5.20
CA GLU A 73 -4.65 -10.46 4.30
C GLU A 73 -4.65 -9.65 3.00
N ARG A 74 -4.63 -10.35 1.87
CA ARG A 74 -4.63 -9.69 0.57
C ARG A 74 -6.05 -9.64 0.01
N PRO A 75 -6.58 -8.43 -0.26
CA PRO A 75 -7.87 -8.31 -0.94
C PRO A 75 -7.78 -8.92 -2.34
N ALA A 76 -8.88 -9.50 -2.80
CA ALA A 76 -8.92 -10.03 -4.16
C ALA A 76 -8.64 -8.90 -5.14
N PRO A 77 -7.78 -9.11 -6.16
CA PRO A 77 -7.54 -8.07 -7.16
C PRO A 77 -8.82 -7.70 -7.88
N THR A 78 -8.93 -6.43 -8.25
CA THR A 78 -10.08 -5.97 -9.01
C THR A 78 -10.06 -6.64 -10.37
N GLU A 79 -11.18 -7.30 -10.73
CA GLU A 79 -11.31 -7.93 -12.04
C GLU A 79 -12.05 -6.99 -12.95
N GLU A 80 -11.53 -6.76 -13.95
CA GLU A 80 -12.23 -5.88 -14.81
C GLU A 80 -12.84 -6.57 -15.91
N LYS A 81 -12.57 -6.77 -15.74
CA LYS A 81 -12.70 -7.06 -16.46
C LYS A 81 -12.86 -7.03 -17.20
N THR A 82 -12.67 -7.23 -17.65
CA THR A 82 -12.67 -7.16 -18.30
C THR A 82 -12.76 -7.23 -18.86
N THR A 83 -12.66 -7.14 -19.19
CA THR A 83 -12.56 -7.04 -19.97
C THR A 83 -12.62 -7.09 -20.48
#